data_71d69bee2a6d5e4b0c2dde0ee0ed1ac0
#
_entry.id   71d69bee2a6d5e4b0c2dde0ee0ed1ac0
#
_cell.length_a   1.000
_cell.length_b   1.000
_cell.length_c   1.000
_cell.angle_alpha   90.00
_cell.angle_beta   90.00
_cell.angle_gamma   90.00
#
_symmetry.space_group_name_H-M   'P 1'
#
loop_
_entity.id
_entity.type
_entity.pdbx_description
1 polymer ?
#
loop_
_entity_poly.entity_id
_entity_poly.type
_entity_poly.pdbx_seq_one_letter_code
_entity_poly.pdbx_strand_id
1 'polypeptide(L)'
;MWVTSTVTPETAPNDAFVPDQDGISDKVLDRMGVTVTSTSPMMSFRNNFNTEMSMGIFWDGYVLEVSAPMISGGAFLDITDPHVGGSFVSGGYTGEIDSTAMNPLAGRMAWSGNSGGYIDTVINMGPNLAGQTVTLRFRMATDAAVAAPGVHIDNISITGASCP
;
A
#
# COMPACT_ATOMS: atom_id res chain seq x y z
N MET A 1 -0.45 2.62 14.41
CA MET A 1 0.85 1.99 14.08
C MET A 1 0.57 0.64 13.47
N TRP A 2 1.35 0.22 12.48
CA TRP A 2 1.34 -1.16 11.97
C TRP A 2 1.88 -2.10 13.03
N VAL A 3 1.27 -3.26 13.16
CA VAL A 3 1.63 -4.31 14.13
C VAL A 3 1.59 -5.69 13.48
N THR A 4 2.26 -6.65 14.08
CA THR A 4 2.07 -8.06 13.76
C THR A 4 0.76 -8.54 14.40
N SER A 5 -0.13 -9.14 13.61
CA SER A 5 -1.40 -9.68 14.07
C SER A 5 -1.44 -11.19 13.87
N THR A 6 -2.04 -11.89 14.83
CA THR A 6 -2.38 -13.32 14.75
C THR A 6 -3.89 -13.53 14.58
N VAL A 7 -4.61 -12.43 14.38
CA VAL A 7 -6.08 -12.46 14.23
C VAL A 7 -6.39 -12.50 12.73
N THR A 8 -6.85 -13.63 12.25
CA THR A 8 -7.25 -13.85 10.84
C THR A 8 -6.15 -13.62 9.78
N PRO A 9 -4.88 -14.04 9.99
CA PRO A 9 -3.90 -13.98 8.92
C PRO A 9 -4.33 -14.89 7.75
N GLU A 10 -3.96 -14.55 6.52
CA GLU A 10 -4.17 -15.43 5.37
C GLU A 10 -3.35 -16.71 5.52
N THR A 11 -2.11 -16.55 5.95
CA THR A 11 -1.20 -17.65 6.25
C THR A 11 -0.68 -17.55 7.68
N ALA A 12 -0.91 -18.61 8.47
CA ALA A 12 -0.40 -18.66 9.85
C ALA A 12 1.14 -18.54 9.87
N PRO A 13 1.73 -17.93 10.91
CA PRO A 13 1.11 -17.58 12.18
C PRO A 13 0.61 -16.13 12.27
N ASN A 14 0.96 -15.24 11.35
CA ASN A 14 0.67 -13.81 11.50
C ASN A 14 0.71 -13.06 10.17
N ASP A 15 0.16 -11.86 10.18
CA ASP A 15 0.18 -10.87 9.11
C ASP A 15 0.63 -9.49 9.62
N ALA A 16 0.74 -8.52 8.73
CA ALA A 16 0.89 -7.11 9.06
C ALA A 16 -0.50 -6.45 9.12
N PHE A 17 -0.82 -5.85 10.24
CA PHE A 17 -2.12 -5.22 10.47
C PHE A 17 -2.00 -3.75 10.88
N VAL A 18 -2.92 -2.93 10.39
CA VAL A 18 -3.11 -1.55 10.85
C VAL A 18 -4.60 -1.27 11.02
N PRO A 19 -5.03 -0.76 12.19
CA PRO A 19 -6.42 -0.36 12.37
C PRO A 19 -6.74 0.92 11.60
N ASP A 20 -7.92 0.97 11.03
CA ASP A 20 -8.60 2.19 10.65
C ASP A 20 -9.20 2.79 11.93
N GLN A 21 -8.76 3.98 12.31
CA GLN A 21 -9.09 4.57 13.60
C GLN A 21 -9.94 5.84 13.45
N ASP A 22 -10.76 6.09 14.44
CA ASP A 22 -11.46 7.36 14.63
C ASP A 22 -10.43 8.48 14.89
N GLY A 23 -10.30 9.40 13.94
CA GLY A 23 -9.38 10.54 13.98
C GLY A 23 -8.24 10.48 12.95
N ILE A 24 -7.78 11.66 12.58
CA ILE A 24 -6.72 11.83 11.56
C ILE A 24 -5.47 11.05 11.96
N SER A 25 -5.02 10.20 11.06
CA SER A 25 -3.77 9.47 11.24
C SER A 25 -3.03 9.24 9.93
N ASP A 26 -1.73 9.00 10.06
CA ASP A 26 -0.83 8.68 8.94
C ASP A 26 0.18 7.64 9.45
N LYS A 27 0.06 6.41 8.97
CA LYS A 27 0.78 5.25 9.50
C LYS A 27 1.51 4.53 8.38
N VAL A 28 2.81 4.34 8.56
CA VAL A 28 3.66 3.73 7.55
C VAL A 28 4.25 2.40 8.00
N LEU A 29 4.44 1.50 7.02
CA LEU A 29 5.19 0.25 7.13
C LEU A 29 6.22 0.21 6.01
N ASP A 30 7.49 0.28 6.37
CA ASP A 30 8.60 0.38 5.43
C ASP A 30 9.38 -0.92 5.32
N ARG A 31 9.73 -1.29 4.08
CA ARG A 31 10.76 -2.28 3.77
C ARG A 31 11.91 -1.58 3.05
N MET A 32 12.99 -1.37 3.77
CA MET A 32 14.22 -0.73 3.24
C MET A 32 15.14 -1.76 2.56
N GLY A 33 16.00 -1.28 1.68
CA GLY A 33 17.11 -2.06 1.14
C GLY A 33 16.71 -3.07 0.07
N VAL A 34 15.59 -2.88 -0.61
CA VAL A 34 15.18 -3.74 -1.74
C VAL A 34 16.00 -3.35 -2.97
N THR A 35 16.92 -4.20 -3.39
CA THR A 35 17.75 -3.97 -4.59
C THR A 35 17.08 -4.60 -5.81
N VAL A 36 16.61 -3.77 -6.73
CA VAL A 36 15.91 -4.20 -7.96
C VAL A 36 16.94 -4.60 -9.01
N THR A 37 16.94 -5.87 -9.43
CA THR A 37 17.92 -6.43 -10.35
C THR A 37 17.39 -6.68 -11.76
N SER A 38 16.07 -6.59 -11.94
CA SER A 38 15.38 -6.84 -13.21
C SER A 38 14.79 -5.55 -13.78
N THR A 39 14.63 -5.50 -15.10
CA THR A 39 13.84 -4.47 -15.79
C THR A 39 12.33 -4.77 -15.80
N SER A 40 11.93 -5.91 -15.27
CA SER A 40 10.53 -6.32 -15.12
C SER A 40 10.31 -6.90 -13.70
N PRO A 41 10.55 -6.09 -12.64
CA PRO A 41 10.35 -6.55 -11.28
C PRO A 41 8.86 -6.66 -10.99
N MET A 42 8.48 -7.73 -10.30
CA MET A 42 7.08 -7.95 -9.92
C MET A 42 6.97 -8.04 -8.40
N MET A 43 5.89 -7.49 -7.86
CA MET A 43 5.49 -7.65 -6.47
C MET A 43 4.11 -8.26 -6.41
N SER A 44 3.90 -9.18 -5.49
CA SER A 44 2.57 -9.69 -5.16
C SER A 44 2.37 -9.75 -3.65
N PHE A 45 1.14 -9.60 -3.21
CA PHE A 45 0.76 -9.78 -1.82
C PHE A 45 -0.75 -10.08 -1.70
N ARG A 46 -1.12 -10.64 -0.56
CA ARG A 46 -2.51 -10.82 -0.17
C ARG A 46 -2.91 -9.65 0.74
N ASN A 47 -4.03 -9.02 0.46
CA ASN A 47 -4.55 -7.94 1.27
C ASN A 47 -6.04 -8.08 1.54
N ASN A 48 -6.42 -7.78 2.77
CA ASN A 48 -7.81 -7.73 3.23
C ASN A 48 -8.01 -6.38 3.91
N PHE A 49 -8.92 -5.58 3.38
CA PHE A 49 -9.17 -4.26 3.92
C PHE A 49 -10.66 -3.99 4.10
N ASN A 50 -10.95 -3.27 5.17
CA ASN A 50 -12.24 -2.69 5.44
C ASN A 50 -12.00 -1.33 6.10
N THR A 51 -12.07 -0.27 5.29
CA THR A 51 -11.81 1.12 5.67
C THR A 51 -13.06 1.95 5.46
N GLU A 52 -13.12 3.13 6.05
CA GLU A 52 -14.30 3.95 5.99
C GLU A 52 -14.70 4.29 4.55
N MET A 53 -15.93 3.91 4.24
CA MET A 53 -16.62 4.28 2.99
C MET A 53 -18.11 4.45 3.29
N SER A 54 -18.70 5.52 2.82
CA SER A 54 -20.14 5.76 2.94
C SER A 54 -20.71 6.40 1.68
N MET A 55 -21.88 5.94 1.25
CA MET A 55 -22.59 6.47 0.06
C MET A 55 -21.74 6.51 -1.22
N GLY A 56 -20.77 5.58 -1.35
CA GLY A 56 -19.86 5.55 -2.50
C GLY A 56 -18.69 6.53 -2.41
N ILE A 57 -18.53 7.24 -1.30
CA ILE A 57 -17.40 8.13 -1.02
C ILE A 57 -16.40 7.39 -0.15
N PHE A 58 -15.13 7.43 -0.53
CA PHE A 58 -14.02 6.85 0.18
C PHE A 58 -13.35 7.90 1.07
N TRP A 59 -13.35 7.67 2.38
CA TRP A 59 -12.81 8.59 3.37
C TRP A 59 -11.41 8.20 3.83
N ASP A 60 -11.18 6.89 3.99
CA ASP A 60 -9.94 6.31 4.49
C ASP A 60 -9.39 5.27 3.54
N GLY A 61 -8.08 5.05 3.58
CA GLY A 61 -7.47 4.05 2.71
C GLY A 61 -5.96 3.97 2.83
N TYR A 62 -5.36 3.11 2.01
CA TYR A 62 -3.93 2.94 2.00
C TYR A 62 -3.39 2.83 0.58
N VAL A 63 -2.10 3.14 0.45
CA VAL A 63 -1.37 3.16 -0.81
C VAL A 63 -0.05 2.41 -0.70
N LEU A 64 0.53 2.02 -1.84
CA LEU A 64 1.90 1.56 -1.94
C LEU A 64 2.76 2.65 -2.56
N GLU A 65 3.81 3.04 -1.84
CA GLU A 65 4.77 4.05 -2.27
C GLU A 65 6.17 3.44 -2.39
N VAL A 66 7.02 4.07 -3.18
CA VAL A 66 8.42 3.72 -3.33
C VAL A 66 9.29 4.97 -3.26
N SER A 67 10.39 4.88 -2.51
CA SER A 67 11.45 5.86 -2.51
C SER A 67 12.65 5.28 -3.26
N ALA A 68 13.03 5.94 -4.36
CA ALA A 68 14.14 5.56 -5.21
C ALA A 68 15.06 6.78 -5.43
N PRO A 69 16.29 6.78 -4.88
CA PRO A 69 17.15 7.98 -4.87
C PRO A 69 17.36 8.61 -6.24
N MET A 70 17.52 7.81 -7.30
CA MET A 70 17.78 8.30 -8.65
C MET A 70 16.51 8.83 -9.36
N ILE A 71 15.32 8.51 -8.85
CA ILE A 71 14.04 8.93 -9.44
C ILE A 71 13.48 10.13 -8.68
N SER A 72 13.43 10.02 -7.35
CA SER A 72 12.69 10.96 -6.51
C SER A 72 13.58 11.76 -5.53
N GLY A 73 14.93 11.57 -5.60
CA GLY A 73 15.84 12.17 -4.62
C GLY A 73 15.60 11.67 -3.19
N GLY A 74 14.94 10.51 -3.04
CA GLY A 74 14.59 9.93 -1.76
C GLY A 74 13.17 10.25 -1.26
N ALA A 75 12.40 11.08 -1.97
CA ALA A 75 10.98 11.26 -1.67
C ALA A 75 10.19 9.97 -2.00
N PHE A 76 9.09 9.74 -1.29
CA PHE A 76 8.16 8.66 -1.61
C PHE A 76 7.21 9.10 -2.72
N LEU A 77 7.13 8.30 -3.78
CA LEU A 77 6.17 8.42 -4.87
C LEU A 77 5.23 7.23 -4.85
N ASP A 78 4.01 7.41 -5.34
CA ASP A 78 3.09 6.30 -5.57
C ASP A 78 3.72 5.27 -6.52
N ILE A 79 3.44 3.99 -6.31
CA ILE A 79 3.96 2.93 -7.19
C ILE A 79 3.53 3.14 -8.65
N THR A 80 2.37 3.78 -8.87
CA THR A 80 1.83 4.10 -10.19
C THR A 80 2.28 5.44 -10.76
N ASP A 81 3.12 6.20 -10.04
CA ASP A 81 3.67 7.46 -10.52
C ASP A 81 4.42 7.23 -11.84
N PRO A 82 4.23 8.08 -12.88
CA PRO A 82 4.92 7.93 -14.17
C PRO A 82 6.44 7.87 -14.08
N HIS A 83 7.06 8.52 -13.09
CA HIS A 83 8.50 8.46 -12.87
C HIS A 83 8.95 7.09 -12.34
N VAL A 84 8.10 6.40 -11.61
CA VAL A 84 8.32 5.01 -11.15
C VAL A 84 8.03 4.04 -12.30
N GLY A 85 6.93 4.26 -13.01
CA GLY A 85 6.50 3.45 -14.14
C GLY A 85 5.83 2.13 -13.75
N GLY A 86 5.39 2.01 -12.49
CA GLY A 86 4.67 0.83 -12.00
C GLY A 86 3.22 0.79 -12.46
N SER A 87 2.64 -0.41 -12.44
CA SER A 87 1.24 -0.62 -12.81
C SER A 87 0.67 -1.87 -12.16
N PHE A 88 -0.62 -1.85 -11.87
CA PHE A 88 -1.32 -3.04 -11.39
C PHE A 88 -1.61 -4.02 -12.53
N VAL A 89 -1.31 -5.29 -12.30
CA VAL A 89 -1.74 -6.41 -13.13
C VAL A 89 -3.10 -6.92 -12.65
N SER A 90 -3.30 -6.97 -11.31
CA SER A 90 -4.57 -7.29 -10.66
C SER A 90 -4.65 -6.65 -9.27
N GLY A 91 -5.85 -6.52 -8.73
CA GLY A 91 -6.10 -6.08 -7.36
C GLY A 91 -5.64 -4.64 -7.08
N GLY A 92 -5.73 -3.74 -8.06
CA GLY A 92 -5.33 -2.35 -7.93
C GLY A 92 -6.21 -1.51 -7.01
N TYR A 93 -5.91 -0.22 -6.93
CA TYR A 93 -6.67 0.75 -6.15
C TYR A 93 -8.15 0.73 -6.48
N THR A 94 -8.99 0.91 -5.46
CA THR A 94 -10.45 0.80 -5.56
C THR A 94 -11.14 2.14 -5.80
N GLY A 95 -10.52 3.25 -5.38
CA GLY A 95 -11.10 4.57 -5.60
C GLY A 95 -10.21 5.71 -5.08
N GLU A 96 -10.67 6.93 -5.34
CA GLU A 96 -10.00 8.14 -4.90
C GLU A 96 -10.52 8.54 -3.52
N ILE A 97 -9.62 8.82 -2.58
CA ILE A 97 -9.95 9.38 -1.27
C ILE A 97 -10.51 10.78 -1.49
N ASP A 98 -11.66 11.06 -0.88
CA ASP A 98 -12.35 12.35 -1.07
C ASP A 98 -11.41 13.53 -0.80
N SER A 99 -11.35 14.46 -1.73
CA SER A 99 -10.45 15.61 -1.65
C SER A 99 -10.83 16.62 -0.58
N THR A 100 -12.05 16.53 -0.04
CA THR A 100 -12.54 17.37 1.07
C THR A 100 -12.30 16.74 2.43
N ALA A 101 -11.95 15.45 2.48
CA ALA A 101 -11.56 14.78 3.70
C ALA A 101 -10.28 15.40 4.25
N MET A 102 -10.18 15.50 5.57
CA MET A 102 -8.91 15.88 6.22
C MET A 102 -7.94 14.68 6.30
N ASN A 103 -7.98 13.80 5.32
CA ASN A 103 -7.14 12.62 5.22
C ASN A 103 -5.80 12.99 4.57
N PRO A 104 -4.65 12.57 5.12
CA PRO A 104 -3.34 12.80 4.48
C PRO A 104 -3.19 12.25 3.05
N LEU A 105 -4.08 11.35 2.61
CA LEU A 105 -4.15 10.81 1.25
C LEU A 105 -5.27 11.43 0.40
N ALA A 106 -5.91 12.52 0.86
CA ALA A 106 -7.01 13.18 0.14
C ALA A 106 -6.63 13.47 -1.34
N GLY A 107 -7.54 13.12 -2.26
CA GLY A 107 -7.34 13.26 -3.72
C GLY A 107 -6.45 12.19 -4.35
N ARG A 108 -6.00 11.18 -3.61
CA ARG A 108 -5.20 10.07 -4.15
C ARG A 108 -6.05 8.83 -4.39
N MET A 109 -5.74 8.11 -5.47
CA MET A 109 -6.22 6.74 -5.64
C MET A 109 -5.63 5.86 -4.54
N ALA A 110 -6.46 5.00 -3.94
CA ALA A 110 -6.09 4.14 -2.83
C ALA A 110 -6.89 2.83 -2.83
N TRP A 111 -6.44 1.83 -2.10
CA TRP A 111 -7.31 0.75 -1.65
C TRP A 111 -8.16 1.30 -0.51
N SER A 112 -9.45 1.35 -0.72
CA SER A 112 -10.43 1.90 0.21
C SER A 112 -11.74 1.14 0.13
N GLY A 113 -12.58 1.22 1.16
CA GLY A 113 -13.82 0.49 1.29
C GLY A 113 -13.60 -0.93 1.81
N ASN A 114 -14.28 -1.93 1.25
CA ASN A 114 -14.24 -3.29 1.76
C ASN A 114 -13.89 -4.29 0.65
N SER A 115 -12.79 -5.03 0.81
CA SER A 115 -12.37 -6.07 -0.13
C SER A 115 -13.21 -7.35 -0.06
N GLY A 116 -13.99 -7.54 1.01
CA GLY A 116 -14.80 -8.74 1.22
C GLY A 116 -14.00 -9.99 1.61
N GLY A 117 -12.75 -9.81 2.03
CA GLY A 117 -11.79 -10.86 2.36
C GLY A 117 -10.44 -10.62 1.71
N TYR A 118 -9.54 -11.59 1.79
CA TYR A 118 -8.23 -11.48 1.15
C TYR A 118 -8.35 -11.54 -0.38
N ILE A 119 -7.76 -10.56 -1.05
CA ILE A 119 -7.62 -10.50 -2.50
C ILE A 119 -6.14 -10.58 -2.91
N ASP A 120 -5.90 -11.00 -4.15
CA ASP A 120 -4.57 -10.97 -4.75
C ASP A 120 -4.29 -9.60 -5.36
N THR A 121 -3.20 -8.97 -4.92
CA THR A 121 -2.62 -7.82 -5.61
C THR A 121 -1.34 -8.23 -6.31
N VAL A 122 -1.24 -7.93 -7.60
CA VAL A 122 -0.06 -8.17 -8.42
C VAL A 122 0.32 -6.88 -9.14
N ILE A 123 1.58 -6.49 -9.01
CA ILE A 123 2.13 -5.22 -9.50
C ILE A 123 3.35 -5.50 -10.37
N ASN A 124 3.38 -4.94 -11.56
CA ASN A 124 4.62 -4.63 -12.24
C ASN A 124 5.20 -3.38 -11.60
N MET A 125 6.35 -3.48 -10.93
CA MET A 125 6.91 -2.37 -10.16
C MET A 125 7.53 -1.27 -11.04
N GLY A 126 7.66 -1.51 -12.34
CA GLY A 126 8.18 -0.55 -13.31
C GLY A 126 9.66 -0.71 -13.62
N PRO A 127 10.04 -0.49 -14.90
CA PRO A 127 11.42 -0.65 -15.36
C PRO A 127 12.38 0.40 -14.81
N ASN A 128 11.84 1.56 -14.39
CA ASN A 128 12.65 2.67 -13.91
C ASN A 128 13.33 2.40 -12.57
N LEU A 129 12.87 1.38 -11.84
CA LEU A 129 13.51 0.93 -10.58
C LEU A 129 14.73 0.03 -10.81
N ALA A 130 14.96 -0.45 -12.03
CA ALA A 130 16.06 -1.38 -12.33
C ALA A 130 17.43 -0.80 -11.94
N GLY A 131 18.23 -1.58 -11.24
CA GLY A 131 19.55 -1.20 -10.77
C GLY A 131 19.56 -0.31 -9.52
N GLN A 132 18.41 0.00 -8.93
CA GLN A 132 18.32 0.83 -7.75
C GLN A 132 18.08 0.02 -6.47
N THR A 133 18.52 0.57 -5.35
CA THR A 133 18.12 0.12 -4.02
C THR A 133 17.04 1.06 -3.50
N VAL A 134 15.87 0.52 -3.26
CA VAL A 134 14.66 1.28 -2.95
C VAL A 134 14.13 0.95 -1.55
N THR A 135 13.27 1.83 -1.05
CA THR A 135 12.41 1.56 0.10
C THR A 135 10.97 1.47 -0.39
N LEU A 136 10.31 0.37 -0.07
CA LEU A 136 8.87 0.21 -0.29
C LEU A 136 8.12 0.60 0.98
N ARG A 137 6.95 1.23 0.82
CA ARG A 137 6.13 1.73 1.92
C ARG A 137 4.66 1.42 1.68
N PHE A 138 4.04 0.70 2.60
CA PHE A 138 2.58 0.78 2.76
C PHE A 138 2.25 1.96 3.67
N ARG A 139 1.37 2.84 3.22
CA ARG A 139 0.95 4.03 3.97
C ARG A 139 -0.56 4.04 4.08
N MET A 140 -1.06 3.89 5.31
CA MET A 140 -2.48 3.96 5.66
C MET A 140 -2.76 5.31 6.31
N ALA A 141 -3.82 6.00 5.84
CA ALA A 141 -4.25 7.24 6.44
C ALA A 141 -5.76 7.27 6.65
N THR A 142 -6.15 7.99 7.70
CA THR A 142 -7.55 8.15 8.13
C THR A 142 -7.91 9.63 8.25
N ASP A 143 -9.18 9.94 8.06
CA ASP A 143 -9.74 11.28 8.26
C ASP A 143 -10.09 11.55 9.75
N ALA A 144 -11.00 12.48 10.01
CA ALA A 144 -11.29 12.95 11.37
C ALA A 144 -12.31 12.11 12.14
N ALA A 145 -13.00 11.16 11.50
CA ALA A 145 -14.13 10.46 12.11
C ALA A 145 -14.31 9.04 11.58
N VAL A 146 -15.07 8.24 12.31
CA VAL A 146 -15.54 6.89 11.98
C VAL A 146 -14.43 5.87 11.73
N ALA A 147 -14.23 4.99 12.71
CA ALA A 147 -13.32 3.86 12.59
C ALA A 147 -13.96 2.67 11.85
N ALA A 148 -13.14 1.93 11.12
CA ALA A 148 -13.47 0.65 10.53
C ALA A 148 -12.44 -0.44 10.95
N PRO A 149 -12.60 -1.72 10.55
CA PRO A 149 -11.67 -2.76 10.96
C PRO A 149 -10.20 -2.50 10.63
N GLY A 150 -9.90 -1.99 9.44
CA GLY A 150 -8.53 -1.66 9.02
C GLY A 150 -8.01 -2.57 7.90
N VAL A 151 -6.68 -2.72 7.84
CA VAL A 151 -5.99 -3.37 6.73
C VAL A 151 -5.07 -4.48 7.24
N HIS A 152 -5.15 -5.64 6.60
CA HIS A 152 -4.26 -6.78 6.75
C HIS A 152 -3.46 -6.99 5.46
N ILE A 153 -2.15 -7.23 5.58
CA ILE A 153 -1.28 -7.56 4.45
C ILE A 153 -0.48 -8.80 4.80
N ASP A 154 -0.47 -9.76 3.89
CA ASP A 154 0.20 -11.05 4.06
C ASP A 154 0.85 -11.51 2.74
N ASN A 155 1.68 -12.53 2.81
CA ASN A 155 2.27 -13.23 1.67
C ASN A 155 2.96 -12.31 0.65
N ILE A 156 3.73 -11.32 1.14
CA ILE A 156 4.47 -10.41 0.27
C ILE A 156 5.61 -11.17 -0.42
N SER A 157 5.62 -11.11 -1.75
CA SER A 157 6.67 -11.68 -2.59
C SER A 157 7.15 -10.66 -3.62
N ILE A 158 8.46 -10.58 -3.84
CA ILE A 158 9.06 -9.73 -4.85
C ILE A 158 9.99 -10.58 -5.72
N THR A 159 9.79 -10.55 -7.03
CA THR A 159 10.67 -11.19 -8.00
C THR A 159 11.44 -10.14 -8.81
N GLY A 160 12.64 -10.49 -9.27
CA GLY A 160 13.52 -9.52 -9.94
C GLY A 160 14.14 -8.49 -9.01
N ALA A 161 14.19 -8.81 -7.72
CA ALA A 161 14.86 -8.02 -6.69
C ALA A 161 15.46 -8.93 -5.62
N SER A 162 16.39 -8.40 -4.84
CA SER A 162 16.95 -9.04 -3.65
C SER A 162 16.69 -8.18 -2.42
N CYS A 163 16.39 -8.84 -1.30
CA CYS A 163 16.24 -8.21 0.01
C CYS A 163 17.41 -8.67 0.89
N PRO A 164 18.11 -7.77 1.59
CA PRO A 164 19.15 -8.12 2.54
C PRO A 164 18.60 -8.85 3.77
#